data_a02c08be81ac9de7bd96dd3326155eb2
#
_entry.id   a02c08be81ac9de7bd96dd3326155eb2
#
_cell.length_a   1.000
_cell.length_b   1.000
_cell.length_c   1.000
_cell.angle_alpha   90.00
_cell.angle_beta   90.00
_cell.angle_gamma   90.00
#
_symmetry.space_group_name_H-M   'P 1'
#
loop_
_entity.id
_entity.type
_entity.pdbx_description
1 polymer ?
#
loop_
_entity_poly.entity_id
_entity_poly.type
_entity_poly.pdbx_seq_one_letter_code
_entity_poly.pdbx_strand_id
1 'polypeptide(L)'
;MNREKNLHLPEYGLTEQNEVVPVLGDTPCPCCGSITIPNGGDALAYICPVCLWEVDLFIRSEDEPSDQNHGLTLNQCRENYRSCGAVLPRLVKHSRPAQKDELPLGWLPQKLLPWFDKNKRDLPWRRDRDSYHVWLSEIMLQQTRVEAVKGYYARFLEALPSVQALADCDEEQLLKLWEGLGYYNRARNLQKAAKMVAEIGFPDTYEGLLALPGVGEYTAGAVASICFDRPVAAVDGNVLRVISRYLADPAPITEPAVKKQVKAALEAVYPAERPGNFTQALMELGATVCVPNGPPKCEICPLNGQCRAFLERKTARFPVKADKKARKEQKRTVFLLRCGNKLALEKRPAKGLLAGLWQLPNVEGELSTEQAIRQAADWGCEPHDLRTQRRKKHIFTHITWEMEGFELTCGREDPRFVWAAPEQLEQEYALPTAFRQFLEE
;
A
#
# COMPACT_ATOMS: atom_id res chain seq x y z
N MET A 1 -33.42 -47.78 7.16
CA MET A 1 -32.00 -47.61 6.81
C MET A 1 -31.71 -46.13 6.93
N ASN A 2 -30.87 -45.75 7.92
CA ASN A 2 -30.66 -44.38 8.29
C ASN A 2 -29.94 -43.60 7.20
N ARG A 3 -30.66 -42.73 6.47
CA ARG A 3 -30.10 -41.73 5.56
C ARG A 3 -29.11 -40.76 6.24
N GLU A 4 -29.14 -40.68 7.58
CA GLU A 4 -28.20 -39.81 8.36
C GLU A 4 -26.75 -40.30 8.35
N LYS A 5 -26.46 -41.57 8.01
CA LYS A 5 -25.10 -42.12 8.00
C LYS A 5 -24.32 -41.84 6.69
N ASN A 6 -25.00 -41.36 5.65
CA ASN A 6 -24.38 -41.10 4.33
C ASN A 6 -24.24 -39.64 3.98
N LEU A 7 -24.44 -38.70 4.94
CA LEU A 7 -24.25 -37.27 4.72
C LEU A 7 -22.78 -36.84 4.66
N HIS A 8 -21.87 -37.71 5.04
CA HIS A 8 -20.45 -37.55 4.73
C HIS A 8 -20.18 -38.34 3.45
N LEU A 9 -20.34 -37.73 2.30
CA LEU A 9 -19.68 -38.20 1.11
C LEU A 9 -18.19 -38.28 1.42
N PRO A 10 -17.51 -39.37 0.99
CA PRO A 10 -16.18 -39.65 1.51
C PRO A 10 -15.23 -38.51 1.19
N GLU A 11 -14.57 -38.02 2.21
CA GLU A 11 -13.32 -37.21 2.05
C GLU A 11 -12.27 -38.06 1.29
N TYR A 12 -12.62 -39.29 0.92
CA TYR A 12 -11.80 -40.29 0.29
C TYR A 12 -12.52 -40.90 -0.92
N GLY A 13 -11.82 -40.99 -2.02
CA GLY A 13 -12.21 -41.72 -3.21
C GLY A 13 -11.48 -43.05 -3.28
N LEU A 14 -11.87 -43.90 -4.22
CA LEU A 14 -11.15 -45.13 -4.57
C LEU A 14 -10.38 -44.90 -5.88
N THR A 15 -9.11 -45.26 -5.92
CA THR A 15 -8.35 -45.39 -7.17
C THR A 15 -8.82 -46.59 -7.97
N GLU A 16 -8.37 -46.71 -9.22
CA GLU A 16 -8.59 -47.90 -10.05
C GLU A 16 -8.06 -49.21 -9.40
N GLN A 17 -7.10 -49.06 -8.47
CA GLN A 17 -6.54 -50.18 -7.68
C GLN A 17 -7.26 -50.37 -6.34
N ASN A 18 -8.41 -49.75 -6.12
CA ASN A 18 -9.19 -49.78 -4.87
C ASN A 18 -8.45 -49.20 -3.64
N GLU A 19 -7.46 -48.35 -3.83
CA GLU A 19 -6.82 -47.61 -2.73
C GLU A 19 -7.70 -46.43 -2.32
N VAL A 20 -7.85 -46.24 -1.02
CA VAL A 20 -8.57 -45.08 -0.45
C VAL A 20 -7.66 -43.86 -0.49
N VAL A 21 -8.03 -42.84 -1.27
CA VAL A 21 -7.31 -41.58 -1.38
C VAL A 21 -8.20 -40.42 -0.99
N PRO A 22 -7.66 -39.34 -0.37
CA PRO A 22 -8.43 -38.14 -0.06
C PRO A 22 -8.93 -37.52 -1.36
N VAL A 23 -10.20 -37.08 -1.39
CA VAL A 23 -10.75 -36.27 -2.45
C VAL A 23 -10.34 -34.83 -2.21
N LEU A 24 -9.37 -34.31 -2.99
CA LEU A 24 -8.91 -32.95 -2.93
C LEU A 24 -9.81 -32.08 -3.79
N GLY A 25 -10.35 -31.02 -3.18
CA GLY A 25 -11.04 -29.96 -3.91
C GLY A 25 -10.06 -29.10 -4.71
N ASP A 26 -10.48 -28.66 -5.89
CA ASP A 26 -9.73 -27.74 -6.76
C ASP A 26 -10.54 -26.48 -7.11
N THR A 27 -11.81 -26.48 -6.77
CA THR A 27 -12.77 -25.43 -7.11
C THR A 27 -13.48 -24.91 -5.86
N PRO A 28 -13.71 -23.60 -5.74
CA PRO A 28 -14.46 -23.02 -4.63
C PRO A 28 -15.91 -23.51 -4.61
N CYS A 29 -16.38 -23.92 -3.45
CA CYS A 29 -17.80 -24.17 -3.22
C CYS A 29 -18.60 -22.89 -3.46
N PRO A 30 -19.67 -22.89 -4.27
CA PRO A 30 -20.44 -21.69 -4.57
C PRO A 30 -21.13 -21.08 -3.34
N CYS A 31 -21.41 -21.89 -2.31
CA CYS A 31 -22.04 -21.44 -1.08
C CYS A 31 -21.05 -20.80 -0.09
N CYS A 32 -20.02 -21.53 0.36
CA CYS A 32 -19.10 -21.08 1.41
C CYS A 32 -17.78 -20.50 0.89
N GLY A 33 -17.45 -20.70 -0.39
CA GLY A 33 -16.20 -20.26 -1.00
C GLY A 33 -14.99 -21.12 -0.69
N SER A 34 -15.12 -22.15 0.17
CA SER A 34 -14.01 -23.08 0.46
C SER A 34 -13.68 -23.92 -0.76
N ILE A 35 -12.40 -24.19 -0.99
CA ILE A 35 -11.89 -24.94 -2.14
C ILE A 35 -12.06 -26.43 -1.84
N THR A 36 -13.28 -26.92 -2.00
CA THR A 36 -13.66 -28.29 -1.61
C THR A 36 -14.29 -29.10 -2.74
N ILE A 37 -14.70 -28.45 -3.83
CA ILE A 37 -15.36 -29.13 -4.94
C ILE A 37 -14.29 -29.67 -5.89
N PRO A 38 -14.30 -30.98 -6.24
CA PRO A 38 -13.32 -31.57 -7.14
C PRO A 38 -13.68 -31.38 -8.62
N ASN A 39 -12.79 -31.82 -9.52
CA ASN A 39 -12.98 -31.92 -10.97
C ASN A 39 -13.32 -30.60 -11.67
N GLY A 40 -12.71 -29.49 -11.23
CA GLY A 40 -12.96 -28.18 -11.83
C GLY A 40 -14.39 -27.66 -11.60
N GLY A 41 -15.11 -28.23 -10.61
CA GLY A 41 -16.50 -27.91 -10.33
C GLY A 41 -17.52 -28.84 -10.98
N ASP A 42 -17.10 -29.72 -11.89
CA ASP A 42 -17.94 -30.76 -12.50
C ASP A 42 -18.05 -31.99 -11.57
N ALA A 43 -18.84 -31.79 -10.52
CA ALA A 43 -18.98 -32.76 -9.42
C ALA A 43 -20.43 -32.82 -8.96
N LEU A 44 -21.34 -33.20 -9.87
CA LEU A 44 -22.77 -33.32 -9.58
C LEU A 44 -23.01 -34.14 -8.31
N ALA A 45 -23.89 -33.67 -7.43
CA ALA A 45 -24.24 -34.29 -6.16
C ALA A 45 -23.08 -34.44 -5.16
N TYR A 46 -21.92 -33.81 -5.40
CA TYR A 46 -20.87 -33.72 -4.40
C TYR A 46 -21.28 -32.75 -3.28
N ILE A 47 -21.13 -33.18 -2.04
CA ILE A 47 -21.48 -32.36 -0.87
C ILE A 47 -20.23 -31.71 -0.29
N CYS A 48 -20.21 -30.37 -0.25
CA CYS A 48 -19.14 -29.64 0.39
C CYS A 48 -19.04 -29.98 1.88
N PRO A 49 -17.89 -30.48 2.38
CA PRO A 49 -17.77 -30.89 3.79
C PRO A 49 -17.82 -29.70 4.77
N VAL A 50 -17.61 -28.49 4.28
CA VAL A 50 -17.57 -27.28 5.11
C VAL A 50 -18.96 -26.72 5.35
N CYS A 51 -19.80 -26.57 4.32
CA CYS A 51 -21.10 -25.93 4.46
C CYS A 51 -22.29 -26.86 4.17
N LEU A 52 -22.02 -28.03 3.64
CA LEU A 52 -22.99 -29.03 3.21
C LEU A 52 -23.88 -28.63 2.04
N TRP A 53 -23.37 -27.68 1.20
CA TRP A 53 -23.95 -27.43 -0.12
C TRP A 53 -23.72 -28.66 -1.02
N GLU A 54 -24.79 -29.18 -1.59
CA GLU A 54 -24.71 -30.21 -2.63
C GLU A 54 -24.61 -29.53 -4.00
N VAL A 55 -23.59 -29.92 -4.78
CA VAL A 55 -23.36 -29.34 -6.11
C VAL A 55 -24.51 -29.68 -7.03
N ASP A 56 -25.24 -28.65 -7.45
CA ASP A 56 -26.35 -28.73 -8.37
C ASP A 56 -26.00 -27.98 -9.66
N LEU A 57 -25.83 -28.76 -10.74
CA LEU A 57 -25.49 -28.23 -12.07
C LEU A 57 -26.72 -27.84 -12.89
N PHE A 58 -27.94 -28.04 -12.37
CA PHE A 58 -29.19 -27.76 -13.08
C PHE A 58 -29.74 -26.38 -12.80
N ILE A 59 -29.38 -25.72 -11.66
CA ILE A 59 -29.78 -24.34 -11.38
C ILE A 59 -29.12 -23.36 -12.36
N ARG A 60 -29.90 -22.42 -12.89
CA ARG A 60 -29.47 -21.44 -13.91
C ARG A 60 -29.16 -20.07 -13.32
N SER A 61 -29.59 -19.83 -12.09
CA SER A 61 -29.31 -18.59 -11.36
C SER A 61 -29.15 -18.84 -9.86
N GLU A 62 -28.55 -17.89 -9.15
CA GLU A 62 -28.35 -17.96 -7.70
C GLU A 62 -29.64 -17.83 -6.89
N ASP A 63 -30.72 -17.36 -7.52
CA ASP A 63 -32.06 -17.19 -6.94
C ASP A 63 -33.03 -18.29 -7.36
N GLU A 64 -32.56 -19.30 -8.11
CA GLU A 64 -33.35 -20.48 -8.46
C GLU A 64 -33.29 -21.50 -7.32
N PRO A 65 -34.47 -22.04 -6.85
CA PRO A 65 -34.49 -23.06 -5.84
C PRO A 65 -33.79 -24.35 -6.31
N SER A 66 -32.91 -24.90 -5.49
CA SER A 66 -32.21 -26.14 -5.74
C SER A 66 -32.90 -27.30 -5.02
N ASP A 67 -33.37 -28.27 -5.76
CA ASP A 67 -33.97 -29.47 -5.20
C ASP A 67 -32.95 -30.29 -4.38
N GLN A 68 -31.67 -30.28 -4.80
CA GLN A 68 -30.55 -30.92 -4.10
C GLN A 68 -30.32 -30.26 -2.73
N ASN A 69 -30.58 -28.95 -2.62
CA ASN A 69 -30.35 -28.20 -1.41
C ASN A 69 -31.67 -27.84 -0.68
N HIS A 70 -32.56 -28.79 -0.58
CA HIS A 70 -33.81 -28.71 0.19
C HIS A 70 -34.77 -27.59 -0.31
N GLY A 71 -34.75 -27.28 -1.59
CA GLY A 71 -35.56 -26.19 -2.15
C GLY A 71 -35.06 -24.77 -1.83
N LEU A 72 -33.87 -24.64 -1.24
CA LEU A 72 -33.25 -23.32 -0.98
C LEU A 72 -32.54 -22.81 -2.22
N THR A 73 -32.51 -21.49 -2.37
CA THR A 73 -31.65 -20.83 -3.36
C THR A 73 -30.21 -20.77 -2.87
N LEU A 74 -29.26 -20.61 -3.77
CA LEU A 74 -27.84 -20.45 -3.40
C LEU A 74 -27.63 -19.21 -2.47
N ASN A 75 -28.35 -18.13 -2.73
CA ASN A 75 -28.29 -16.93 -1.89
C ASN A 75 -28.81 -17.18 -0.47
N GLN A 76 -29.90 -17.93 -0.31
CA GLN A 76 -30.39 -18.34 1.01
C GLN A 76 -29.40 -19.27 1.73
N CYS A 77 -28.78 -20.19 1.01
CA CYS A 77 -27.75 -21.06 1.59
C CYS A 77 -26.51 -20.29 2.05
N ARG A 78 -26.07 -19.27 1.30
CA ARG A 78 -24.98 -18.37 1.69
C ARG A 78 -25.33 -17.59 2.97
N GLU A 79 -26.55 -17.11 3.08
CA GLU A 79 -27.02 -16.39 4.28
C GLU A 79 -27.06 -17.30 5.50
N ASN A 80 -27.59 -18.51 5.35
CA ASN A 80 -27.59 -19.52 6.39
C ASN A 80 -26.16 -19.90 6.81
N TYR A 81 -25.25 -20.11 5.85
CA TYR A 81 -23.85 -20.40 6.17
C TYR A 81 -23.19 -19.27 6.96
N ARG A 82 -23.42 -18.00 6.60
CA ARG A 82 -22.90 -16.85 7.36
C ARG A 82 -23.45 -16.79 8.79
N SER A 83 -24.68 -17.24 9.00
CA SER A 83 -25.34 -17.17 10.31
C SER A 83 -25.03 -18.35 11.22
N CYS A 84 -24.91 -19.57 10.67
CA CYS A 84 -24.78 -20.78 11.46
C CYS A 84 -23.68 -21.75 11.02
N GLY A 85 -23.00 -21.52 9.90
CA GLY A 85 -21.90 -22.36 9.43
C GLY A 85 -22.32 -23.55 8.56
N ALA A 86 -23.60 -23.66 8.13
CA ALA A 86 -24.06 -24.67 7.21
C ALA A 86 -25.24 -24.13 6.35
N VAL A 87 -25.58 -24.83 5.25
CA VAL A 87 -26.74 -24.47 4.40
C VAL A 87 -28.07 -24.53 5.15
N LEU A 88 -28.16 -25.29 6.23
CA LEU A 88 -29.31 -25.32 7.14
C LEU A 88 -28.84 -25.50 8.60
N PRO A 89 -29.48 -24.83 9.60
CA PRO A 89 -29.08 -24.94 11.01
C PRO A 89 -29.05 -26.37 11.54
N ARG A 90 -29.98 -27.22 11.14
CA ARG A 90 -30.02 -28.64 11.56
C ARG A 90 -28.83 -29.49 11.07
N LEU A 91 -28.13 -29.00 10.07
CA LEU A 91 -26.99 -29.72 9.45
C LEU A 91 -25.62 -29.31 10.06
N VAL A 92 -25.55 -28.28 10.89
CA VAL A 92 -24.30 -27.76 11.51
C VAL A 92 -23.48 -28.88 12.18
N LYS A 93 -24.14 -29.84 12.82
CA LYS A 93 -23.48 -30.98 13.49
C LYS A 93 -22.70 -31.91 12.52
N HIS A 94 -22.95 -31.81 11.21
CA HIS A 94 -22.32 -32.59 10.15
C HIS A 94 -21.29 -31.76 9.35
N SER A 95 -21.26 -30.44 9.51
CA SER A 95 -20.26 -29.57 8.90
C SER A 95 -18.96 -29.59 9.69
N ARG A 96 -17.85 -29.29 9.02
CA ARG A 96 -16.57 -29.05 9.67
C ARG A 96 -16.00 -27.68 9.28
N PRO A 97 -15.09 -27.09 10.06
CA PRO A 97 -14.34 -25.92 9.64
C PRO A 97 -13.54 -26.20 8.35
N ALA A 98 -13.38 -25.19 7.51
CA ALA A 98 -12.48 -25.26 6.37
C ALA A 98 -11.03 -25.49 6.83
N GLN A 99 -10.31 -26.37 6.16
CA GLN A 99 -8.88 -26.54 6.37
C GLN A 99 -8.13 -25.36 5.75
N LYS A 100 -6.88 -25.16 6.16
CA LYS A 100 -6.10 -23.99 5.73
C LYS A 100 -5.92 -23.88 4.22
N ASP A 101 -5.71 -24.99 3.55
CA ASP A 101 -5.59 -25.13 2.10
C ASP A 101 -6.92 -25.02 1.35
N GLU A 102 -8.04 -25.24 2.04
CA GLU A 102 -9.38 -25.05 1.50
C GLU A 102 -9.88 -23.59 1.57
N LEU A 103 -9.17 -22.72 2.29
CA LEU A 103 -9.53 -21.29 2.32
C LEU A 103 -9.29 -20.63 0.97
N PRO A 104 -10.08 -19.62 0.56
CA PRO A 104 -9.95 -18.96 -0.74
C PRO A 104 -8.56 -18.45 -1.06
N LEU A 105 -7.76 -18.10 -0.04
CA LEU A 105 -6.38 -17.65 -0.18
C LEU A 105 -5.35 -18.73 0.20
N GLY A 106 -5.77 -19.94 0.54
CA GLY A 106 -4.92 -20.99 1.09
C GLY A 106 -3.75 -21.42 0.17
N TRP A 107 -3.94 -21.28 -1.13
CA TRP A 107 -2.93 -21.63 -2.13
C TRP A 107 -1.84 -20.57 -2.31
N LEU A 108 -2.05 -19.34 -1.82
CA LEU A 108 -1.12 -18.24 -2.04
C LEU A 108 0.30 -18.55 -1.53
N PRO A 109 0.51 -19.04 -0.29
CA PRO A 109 1.87 -19.31 0.20
C PRO A 109 2.60 -20.34 -0.65
N GLN A 110 1.92 -21.42 -1.04
CA GLN A 110 2.51 -22.52 -1.83
C GLN A 110 2.95 -22.05 -3.23
N LYS A 111 2.20 -21.12 -3.85
CA LYS A 111 2.51 -20.59 -5.18
C LYS A 111 3.50 -19.42 -5.13
N LEU A 112 3.37 -18.53 -4.14
CA LEU A 112 4.14 -17.31 -4.09
C LEU A 112 5.56 -17.48 -3.52
N LEU A 113 5.76 -18.34 -2.53
CA LEU A 113 7.10 -18.48 -1.93
C LEU A 113 8.13 -19.02 -2.92
N PRO A 114 7.89 -20.11 -3.69
CA PRO A 114 8.84 -20.58 -4.69
C PRO A 114 9.04 -19.60 -5.84
N TRP A 115 7.97 -18.87 -6.22
CA TRP A 115 8.07 -17.82 -7.24
C TRP A 115 8.95 -16.66 -6.75
N PHE A 116 8.75 -16.21 -5.52
CA PHE A 116 9.52 -15.11 -4.93
C PHE A 116 11.02 -15.43 -4.85
N ASP A 117 11.37 -16.64 -4.44
CA ASP A 117 12.77 -17.06 -4.37
C ASP A 117 13.50 -16.90 -5.71
N LYS A 118 12.80 -17.14 -6.83
CA LYS A 118 13.36 -17.09 -8.20
C LYS A 118 13.28 -15.69 -8.83
N ASN A 119 12.30 -14.86 -8.43
CA ASN A 119 11.94 -13.64 -9.18
C ASN A 119 12.08 -12.35 -8.38
N LYS A 120 12.41 -12.40 -7.08
CA LYS A 120 12.59 -11.21 -6.25
C LYS A 120 13.69 -10.31 -6.79
N ARG A 121 13.41 -9.02 -6.86
CA ARG A 121 14.42 -8.01 -7.19
C ARG A 121 15.47 -7.93 -6.08
N ASP A 122 16.75 -7.71 -6.44
CA ASP A 122 17.78 -7.30 -5.48
C ASP A 122 17.54 -5.83 -5.09
N LEU A 123 17.08 -5.65 -3.87
CA LEU A 123 16.83 -4.32 -3.31
C LEU A 123 17.67 -4.14 -2.06
N PRO A 124 18.32 -2.96 -1.85
CA PRO A 124 19.25 -2.75 -0.73
C PRO A 124 18.67 -3.16 0.63
N TRP A 125 17.40 -2.83 0.89
CA TRP A 125 16.67 -3.13 2.14
C TRP A 125 16.18 -4.57 2.26
N ARG A 126 16.57 -5.47 1.35
CA ARG A 126 16.29 -6.92 1.40
C ARG A 126 17.53 -7.76 1.66
N ARG A 127 18.72 -7.11 1.76
CA ARG A 127 20.00 -7.82 1.92
C ARG A 127 20.19 -8.33 3.34
N ASP A 128 19.56 -7.71 4.29
CA ASP A 128 19.51 -8.13 5.68
C ASP A 128 18.08 -8.06 6.23
N ARG A 129 17.92 -8.34 7.51
CA ARG A 129 16.65 -8.27 8.24
C ARG A 129 16.74 -7.29 9.40
N ASP A 130 17.69 -6.35 9.33
CA ASP A 130 17.83 -5.30 10.33
C ASP A 130 16.54 -4.47 10.39
N SER A 131 16.01 -4.33 11.60
CA SER A 131 14.72 -3.68 11.82
C SER A 131 14.73 -2.19 11.48
N TYR A 132 15.89 -1.51 11.66
CA TYR A 132 16.03 -0.11 11.26
C TYR A 132 16.05 0.03 9.73
N HIS A 133 16.79 -0.83 9.05
CA HIS A 133 16.89 -0.83 7.60
C HIS A 133 15.54 -1.10 6.92
N VAL A 134 14.84 -2.13 7.37
CA VAL A 134 13.52 -2.48 6.84
C VAL A 134 12.51 -1.37 7.15
N TRP A 135 12.44 -0.91 8.40
CA TRP A 135 11.52 0.16 8.78
C TRP A 135 11.75 1.45 7.99
N LEU A 136 13.00 1.90 7.86
CA LEU A 136 13.36 3.07 7.07
C LEU A 136 12.86 2.93 5.63
N SER A 137 13.13 1.78 4.99
CA SER A 137 12.71 1.52 3.62
C SER A 137 11.18 1.55 3.48
N GLU A 138 10.45 0.93 4.42
CA GLU A 138 8.98 0.91 4.39
C GLU A 138 8.38 2.32 4.52
N ILE A 139 8.99 3.18 5.33
CA ILE A 139 8.55 4.59 5.42
C ILE A 139 8.92 5.37 4.15
N MET A 140 10.10 5.17 3.58
CA MET A 140 10.51 5.85 2.33
C MET A 140 9.65 5.43 1.14
N LEU A 141 9.27 4.16 1.04
CA LEU A 141 8.46 3.60 -0.04
C LEU A 141 6.98 4.03 0.00
N GLN A 142 6.50 4.62 1.10
CA GLN A 142 5.14 5.16 1.15
C GLN A 142 4.96 6.24 0.07
N GLN A 143 4.14 5.94 -0.95
CA GLN A 143 3.84 6.84 -2.08
C GLN A 143 5.06 7.28 -2.91
N THR A 144 6.19 6.60 -2.79
CA THR A 144 7.42 6.88 -3.55
C THR A 144 7.82 5.64 -4.34
N ARG A 145 8.30 5.84 -5.57
CA ARG A 145 8.71 4.73 -6.44
C ARG A 145 10.03 4.12 -5.97
N VAL A 146 10.16 2.80 -6.09
CA VAL A 146 11.35 2.03 -5.68
C VAL A 146 12.64 2.61 -6.23
N GLU A 147 12.69 2.95 -7.53
CA GLU A 147 13.91 3.46 -8.16
C GLU A 147 14.36 4.81 -7.56
N ALA A 148 13.42 5.68 -7.21
CA ALA A 148 13.76 6.92 -6.53
C ALA A 148 14.30 6.65 -5.12
N VAL A 149 13.68 5.73 -4.37
CA VAL A 149 14.06 5.42 -2.98
C VAL A 149 15.48 4.87 -2.87
N LYS A 150 15.98 4.09 -3.84
CA LYS A 150 17.33 3.48 -3.77
C LYS A 150 18.43 4.49 -3.43
N GLY A 151 18.46 5.62 -4.14
CA GLY A 151 19.47 6.66 -3.92
C GLY A 151 19.30 7.39 -2.57
N TYR A 152 18.05 7.65 -2.18
CA TYR A 152 17.77 8.26 -0.88
C TYR A 152 18.13 7.35 0.29
N TYR A 153 17.78 6.09 0.19
CA TYR A 153 18.09 5.08 1.21
C TYR A 153 19.59 4.94 1.46
N ALA A 154 20.39 4.88 0.39
CA ALA A 154 21.84 4.78 0.50
C ALA A 154 22.44 6.01 1.21
N ARG A 155 22.10 7.23 0.73
CA ARG A 155 22.60 8.47 1.35
C ARG A 155 22.14 8.66 2.79
N PHE A 156 20.91 8.25 3.08
CA PHE A 156 20.35 8.35 4.43
C PHE A 156 21.08 7.44 5.41
N LEU A 157 21.36 6.19 5.05
CA LEU A 157 22.10 5.26 5.89
C LEU A 157 23.59 5.62 6.01
N GLU A 158 24.17 6.24 5.00
CA GLU A 158 25.54 6.78 5.09
C GLU A 158 25.62 7.90 6.15
N ALA A 159 24.64 8.80 6.17
CA ALA A 159 24.60 9.91 7.12
C ALA A 159 24.10 9.49 8.51
N LEU A 160 23.14 8.59 8.57
CA LEU A 160 22.42 8.15 9.78
C LEU A 160 22.37 6.61 9.83
N PRO A 161 23.51 5.95 10.17
CA PRO A 161 23.65 4.50 10.04
C PRO A 161 22.90 3.70 11.10
N SER A 162 22.33 4.34 12.12
CA SER A 162 21.63 3.65 13.22
C SER A 162 20.42 4.43 13.71
N VAL A 163 19.54 3.75 14.44
CA VAL A 163 18.40 4.38 15.13
C VAL A 163 18.86 5.50 16.05
N GLN A 164 19.99 5.32 16.76
CA GLN A 164 20.54 6.32 17.65
C GLN A 164 20.98 7.57 16.86
N ALA A 165 21.71 7.39 15.75
CA ALA A 165 22.10 8.49 14.89
C ALA A 165 20.90 9.29 14.35
N LEU A 166 19.81 8.59 14.01
CA LEU A 166 18.57 9.23 13.59
C LEU A 166 17.87 9.95 14.75
N ALA A 167 17.89 9.38 15.95
CA ALA A 167 17.28 9.99 17.14
C ALA A 167 17.97 11.31 17.52
N ASP A 168 19.29 11.33 17.42
CA ASP A 168 20.15 12.46 17.81
C ASP A 168 20.32 13.52 16.70
N CYS A 169 19.95 13.19 15.47
CA CYS A 169 20.07 14.06 14.32
C CYS A 169 19.27 15.37 14.51
N ASP A 170 19.83 16.47 14.06
CA ASP A 170 19.10 17.74 13.97
C ASP A 170 17.95 17.66 12.95
N GLU A 171 16.82 18.32 13.25
CA GLU A 171 15.64 18.29 12.36
C GLU A 171 15.95 18.91 10.97
N GLU A 172 16.76 19.94 10.89
CA GLU A 172 17.08 20.58 9.60
C GLU A 172 17.94 19.65 8.74
N GLN A 173 18.93 18.97 9.32
CA GLN A 173 19.69 17.94 8.65
C GLN A 173 18.82 16.77 8.18
N LEU A 174 17.92 16.29 9.03
CA LEU A 174 16.96 15.22 8.68
C LEU A 174 16.09 15.63 7.49
N LEU A 175 15.52 16.83 7.51
CA LEU A 175 14.65 17.33 6.44
C LEU A 175 15.44 17.54 5.14
N LYS A 176 16.73 17.90 5.24
CA LYS A 176 17.62 18.02 4.08
C LYS A 176 17.91 16.65 3.45
N LEU A 177 18.20 15.63 4.25
CA LEU A 177 18.37 14.25 3.77
C LEU A 177 17.08 13.68 3.12
N TRP A 178 15.91 14.19 3.54
CA TRP A 178 14.61 13.77 3.04
C TRP A 178 14.11 14.60 1.83
N GLU A 179 14.84 15.66 1.47
CA GLU A 179 14.45 16.58 0.40
C GLU A 179 14.19 15.84 -0.92
N GLY A 180 13.03 16.08 -1.53
CA GLY A 180 12.59 15.45 -2.76
C GLY A 180 11.71 14.20 -2.59
N LEU A 181 11.72 13.52 -1.45
CA LEU A 181 10.83 12.38 -1.17
C LEU A 181 9.37 12.81 -0.89
N GLY A 182 9.16 14.07 -0.50
CA GLY A 182 7.84 14.59 -0.14
C GLY A 182 7.28 14.00 1.17
N TYR A 183 6.07 14.45 1.54
CA TYR A 183 5.40 13.98 2.78
C TYR A 183 6.31 14.03 4.00
N TYR A 184 6.93 15.17 4.28
CA TYR A 184 7.96 15.38 5.28
C TYR A 184 7.57 15.02 6.72
N ASN A 185 6.25 14.94 7.00
CA ASN A 185 5.77 14.39 8.27
C ASN A 185 6.21 12.94 8.50
N ARG A 186 6.53 12.19 7.41
CA ARG A 186 7.11 10.84 7.55
C ARG A 186 8.49 10.91 8.21
N ALA A 187 9.35 11.81 7.76
CA ALA A 187 10.68 12.01 8.35
C ALA A 187 10.59 12.43 9.84
N ARG A 188 9.72 13.39 10.16
CA ARG A 188 9.52 13.84 11.54
C ARG A 188 8.98 12.73 12.45
N ASN A 189 8.01 11.97 11.96
CA ASN A 189 7.47 10.85 12.73
C ASN A 189 8.51 9.73 12.87
N LEU A 190 9.30 9.47 11.81
CA LEU A 190 10.41 8.53 11.84
C LEU A 190 11.41 8.90 12.95
N GLN A 191 11.80 10.17 13.06
CA GLN A 191 12.70 10.64 14.12
C GLN A 191 12.07 10.55 15.52
N LYS A 192 10.80 10.94 15.66
CA LYS A 192 10.10 10.80 16.95
C LYS A 192 10.04 9.34 17.39
N ALA A 193 9.76 8.43 16.48
CA ALA A 193 9.77 7.01 16.76
C ALA A 193 11.20 6.49 17.05
N ALA A 194 12.24 7.00 16.34
CA ALA A 194 13.62 6.65 16.61
C ALA A 194 14.07 7.04 18.02
N LYS A 195 13.64 8.19 18.54
CA LYS A 195 13.89 8.59 19.94
C LYS A 195 13.29 7.61 20.92
N MET A 196 12.06 7.16 20.70
CA MET A 196 11.44 6.12 21.54
C MET A 196 12.19 4.79 21.44
N VAL A 197 12.51 4.35 20.22
CA VAL A 197 13.22 3.09 19.99
C VAL A 197 14.63 3.11 20.61
N ALA A 198 15.32 4.25 20.59
CA ALA A 198 16.63 4.41 21.22
C ALA A 198 16.57 4.23 22.75
N GLU A 199 15.44 4.59 23.38
CA GLU A 199 15.23 4.46 24.81
C GLU A 199 14.79 3.05 25.23
N ILE A 200 13.84 2.44 24.49
CA ILE A 200 13.18 1.18 24.90
C ILE A 200 13.60 -0.05 24.10
N GLY A 201 14.44 0.13 23.06
CA GLY A 201 14.75 -0.91 22.07
C GLY A 201 13.68 -1.03 20.98
N PHE A 202 14.02 -1.76 19.90
CA PHE A 202 13.10 -1.96 18.78
C PHE A 202 12.00 -2.98 19.18
N PRO A 203 10.70 -2.61 19.16
CA PRO A 203 9.62 -3.55 19.48
C PRO A 203 9.57 -4.70 18.49
N ASP A 204 9.40 -5.93 18.96
CA ASP A 204 9.33 -7.15 18.15
C ASP A 204 7.90 -7.69 17.97
N THR A 205 6.90 -7.01 18.54
CA THR A 205 5.47 -7.34 18.41
C THR A 205 4.75 -6.35 17.51
N TYR A 206 3.67 -6.81 16.89
CA TYR A 206 2.82 -5.96 16.04
C TYR A 206 2.26 -4.75 16.79
N GLU A 207 1.78 -4.97 18.01
CA GLU A 207 1.21 -3.94 18.88
C GLU A 207 2.26 -2.91 19.31
N GLY A 208 3.45 -3.37 19.67
CA GLY A 208 4.57 -2.49 20.03
C GLY A 208 5.02 -1.62 18.85
N LEU A 209 5.09 -2.20 17.65
CA LEU A 209 5.40 -1.46 16.43
C LEU A 209 4.30 -0.45 16.08
N LEU A 210 3.03 -0.83 16.24
CA LEU A 210 1.89 0.05 15.97
C LEU A 210 1.83 1.26 16.89
N ALA A 211 2.38 1.16 18.11
CA ALA A 211 2.45 2.26 19.06
C ALA A 211 3.47 3.35 18.68
N LEU A 212 4.39 3.06 17.74
CA LEU A 212 5.40 4.03 17.30
C LEU A 212 4.79 5.15 16.43
N PRO A 213 5.21 6.41 16.62
CA PRO A 213 4.75 7.53 15.81
C PRO A 213 4.93 7.30 14.30
N GLY A 214 3.86 7.47 13.53
CA GLY A 214 3.87 7.31 12.07
C GLY A 214 3.91 5.88 11.56
N VAL A 215 3.88 4.90 12.44
CA VAL A 215 3.75 3.48 12.10
C VAL A 215 2.28 3.08 12.10
N GLY A 216 1.74 2.82 10.91
CA GLY A 216 0.37 2.31 10.75
C GLY A 216 0.36 0.78 10.62
N GLU A 217 -0.85 0.20 10.55
CA GLU A 217 -1.08 -1.24 10.43
C GLU A 217 -0.23 -1.93 9.36
N TYR A 218 -0.09 -1.29 8.20
CA TYR A 218 0.75 -1.81 7.11
C TYR A 218 2.21 -1.91 7.52
N THR A 219 2.80 -0.79 7.99
CA THR A 219 4.22 -0.75 8.36
C THR A 219 4.51 -1.67 9.55
N ALA A 220 3.61 -1.68 10.55
CA ALA A 220 3.73 -2.61 11.69
C ALA A 220 3.72 -4.07 11.22
N GLY A 221 2.79 -4.45 10.35
CA GLY A 221 2.72 -5.81 9.79
C GLY A 221 3.94 -6.17 8.93
N ALA A 222 4.45 -5.23 8.13
CA ALA A 222 5.64 -5.45 7.30
C ALA A 222 6.89 -5.69 8.17
N VAL A 223 7.16 -4.80 9.12
CA VAL A 223 8.31 -4.95 10.03
C VAL A 223 8.19 -6.19 10.90
N ALA A 224 7.00 -6.44 11.50
CA ALA A 224 6.76 -7.62 12.33
C ALA A 224 7.00 -8.93 11.57
N SER A 225 6.53 -9.02 10.32
CA SER A 225 6.69 -10.25 9.53
C SER A 225 8.09 -10.40 8.96
N ILE A 226 8.72 -9.32 8.45
CA ILE A 226 10.01 -9.37 7.78
C ILE A 226 11.16 -9.52 8.77
N CYS A 227 11.14 -8.77 9.87
CA CYS A 227 12.24 -8.73 10.82
C CYS A 227 12.10 -9.78 11.93
N PHE A 228 10.86 -10.01 12.40
CA PHE A 228 10.60 -10.78 13.63
C PHE A 228 9.81 -12.07 13.40
N ASP A 229 9.62 -12.50 12.15
CA ASP A 229 8.89 -13.71 11.76
C ASP A 229 7.48 -13.84 12.39
N ARG A 230 6.81 -12.69 12.62
CA ARG A 230 5.43 -12.70 13.10
C ARG A 230 4.48 -12.90 11.91
N PRO A 231 3.56 -13.89 11.95
CA PRO A 231 2.64 -14.16 10.84
C PRO A 231 1.49 -13.13 10.80
N VAL A 232 1.83 -11.86 10.61
CA VAL A 232 0.90 -10.73 10.55
C VAL A 232 0.85 -10.16 9.14
N ALA A 233 -0.35 -9.93 8.63
CA ALA A 233 -0.54 -9.45 7.26
C ALA A 233 -0.20 -7.94 7.12
N ALA A 234 0.65 -7.63 6.14
CA ALA A 234 0.90 -6.26 5.68
C ALA A 234 0.11 -5.99 4.40
N VAL A 235 -0.95 -5.19 4.49
CA VAL A 235 -1.87 -4.94 3.38
C VAL A 235 -1.67 -3.53 2.83
N ASP A 236 -0.96 -3.44 1.71
CA ASP A 236 -0.76 -2.21 0.93
C ASP A 236 -1.65 -2.17 -0.33
N GLY A 237 -1.50 -1.14 -1.15
CA GLY A 237 -2.22 -1.02 -2.42
C GLY A 237 -1.86 -2.11 -3.44
N ASN A 238 -0.66 -2.71 -3.37
CA ASN A 238 -0.27 -3.83 -4.21
C ASN A 238 -1.01 -5.09 -3.80
N VAL A 239 -1.00 -5.40 -2.52
CA VAL A 239 -1.70 -6.56 -1.93
C VAL A 239 -3.20 -6.46 -2.20
N LEU A 240 -3.83 -5.31 -1.93
CA LEU A 240 -5.26 -5.10 -2.21
C LEU A 240 -5.60 -5.35 -3.68
N ARG A 241 -4.77 -4.88 -4.60
CA ARG A 241 -4.96 -5.10 -6.04
C ARG A 241 -4.84 -6.57 -6.43
N VAL A 242 -3.82 -7.25 -5.91
CA VAL A 242 -3.59 -8.68 -6.17
C VAL A 242 -4.80 -9.49 -5.69
N ILE A 243 -5.22 -9.29 -4.44
CA ILE A 243 -6.32 -10.04 -3.84
C ILE A 243 -7.65 -9.73 -4.52
N SER A 244 -7.95 -8.43 -4.80
CA SER A 244 -9.17 -8.05 -5.53
C SER A 244 -9.26 -8.74 -6.90
N ARG A 245 -8.16 -8.81 -7.66
CA ARG A 245 -8.12 -9.54 -8.93
C ARG A 245 -8.21 -11.06 -8.74
N TYR A 246 -7.49 -11.60 -7.76
CA TYR A 246 -7.47 -13.03 -7.47
C TYR A 246 -8.88 -13.56 -7.16
N LEU A 247 -9.64 -12.83 -6.34
CA LEU A 247 -11.01 -13.16 -5.95
C LEU A 247 -12.08 -12.62 -6.92
N ALA A 248 -11.73 -11.77 -7.89
CA ALA A 248 -12.65 -10.96 -8.70
C ALA A 248 -13.63 -10.17 -7.84
N ASP A 249 -13.14 -9.59 -6.73
CA ASP A 249 -13.96 -8.88 -5.75
C ASP A 249 -14.39 -7.50 -6.29
N PRO A 250 -15.71 -7.24 -6.42
CA PRO A 250 -16.22 -5.97 -6.89
C PRO A 250 -16.20 -4.85 -5.83
N ALA A 251 -15.88 -5.15 -4.57
CA ALA A 251 -15.84 -4.16 -3.51
C ALA A 251 -14.70 -3.13 -3.76
N PRO A 252 -14.96 -1.82 -3.54
CA PRO A 252 -13.93 -0.81 -3.74
C PRO A 252 -12.78 -0.97 -2.75
N ILE A 253 -11.57 -1.19 -3.25
CA ILE A 253 -10.36 -1.39 -2.40
C ILE A 253 -9.98 -0.15 -1.58
N THR A 254 -10.61 0.99 -1.82
CA THR A 254 -10.43 2.22 -1.07
C THR A 254 -11.21 2.25 0.25
N GLU A 255 -12.14 1.33 0.45
CA GLU A 255 -12.95 1.24 1.66
C GLU A 255 -12.19 0.56 2.80
N PRO A 256 -12.20 1.15 4.02
CA PRO A 256 -11.52 0.56 5.17
C PRO A 256 -12.01 -0.85 5.54
N ALA A 257 -13.31 -1.12 5.34
CA ALA A 257 -13.90 -2.43 5.59
C ALA A 257 -13.29 -3.52 4.69
N VAL A 258 -13.08 -3.22 3.40
CA VAL A 258 -12.45 -4.13 2.44
C VAL A 258 -11.02 -4.43 2.86
N LYS A 259 -10.25 -3.41 3.25
CA LYS A 259 -8.89 -3.62 3.75
C LYS A 259 -8.85 -4.54 4.98
N LYS A 260 -9.78 -4.34 5.92
CA LYS A 260 -9.90 -5.18 7.12
C LYS A 260 -10.24 -6.63 6.77
N GLN A 261 -11.16 -6.84 5.83
CA GLN A 261 -11.55 -8.17 5.36
C GLN A 261 -10.38 -8.89 4.67
N VAL A 262 -9.66 -8.21 3.77
CA VAL A 262 -8.47 -8.76 3.11
C VAL A 262 -7.38 -9.10 4.12
N LYS A 263 -7.15 -8.24 5.14
CA LYS A 263 -6.20 -8.51 6.22
C LYS A 263 -6.57 -9.80 6.95
N ALA A 264 -7.80 -9.91 7.42
CA ALA A 264 -8.26 -11.10 8.15
C ALA A 264 -8.18 -12.39 7.29
N ALA A 265 -8.56 -12.32 6.02
CA ALA A 265 -8.47 -13.45 5.11
C ALA A 265 -7.02 -13.90 4.86
N LEU A 266 -6.08 -12.96 4.75
CA LEU A 266 -4.65 -13.26 4.63
C LEU A 266 -4.10 -13.85 5.91
N GLU A 267 -4.43 -13.29 7.09
CA GLU A 267 -3.95 -13.80 8.39
C GLU A 267 -4.36 -15.24 8.63
N ALA A 268 -5.55 -15.66 8.18
CA ALA A 268 -6.01 -17.04 8.27
C ALA A 268 -5.13 -18.04 7.50
N VAL A 269 -4.44 -17.59 6.45
CA VAL A 269 -3.58 -18.44 5.60
C VAL A 269 -2.10 -18.12 5.72
N TYR A 270 -1.71 -17.16 6.54
CA TYR A 270 -0.32 -16.74 6.66
C TYR A 270 0.57 -17.91 7.07
N PRO A 271 1.69 -18.15 6.37
CA PRO A 271 2.58 -19.26 6.71
C PRO A 271 3.28 -18.97 8.04
N ALA A 272 3.40 -20.02 8.89
CA ALA A 272 4.17 -19.93 10.12
C ALA A 272 5.67 -19.81 9.84
N GLU A 273 6.11 -20.53 8.80
CA GLU A 273 7.49 -20.42 8.31
C GLU A 273 7.61 -19.36 7.22
N ARG A 274 8.67 -18.56 7.29
CA ARG A 274 8.99 -17.53 6.28
C ARG A 274 7.89 -16.48 6.05
N PRO A 275 7.17 -15.98 7.09
CA PRO A 275 6.09 -15.00 6.91
C PRO A 275 6.56 -13.72 6.24
N GLY A 276 7.78 -13.24 6.53
CA GLY A 276 8.36 -12.06 5.89
C GLY A 276 8.61 -12.24 4.40
N ASN A 277 8.96 -13.44 3.96
CA ASN A 277 9.11 -13.73 2.54
C ASN A 277 7.74 -13.73 1.84
N PHE A 278 6.69 -14.22 2.50
CA PHE A 278 5.34 -14.19 1.96
C PHE A 278 4.78 -12.75 1.86
N THR A 279 5.02 -11.93 2.89
CA THR A 279 4.74 -10.48 2.86
C THR A 279 5.37 -9.84 1.63
N GLN A 280 6.68 -10.03 1.46
CA GLN A 280 7.42 -9.45 0.35
C GLN A 280 6.98 -10.04 -1.01
N ALA A 281 6.62 -11.32 -1.08
CA ALA A 281 6.15 -11.98 -2.30
C ALA A 281 4.83 -11.37 -2.81
N LEU A 282 3.88 -11.08 -1.93
CA LEU A 282 2.62 -10.40 -2.28
C LEU A 282 2.89 -9.00 -2.86
N MET A 283 3.76 -8.24 -2.19
CA MET A 283 4.14 -6.89 -2.66
C MET A 283 4.87 -6.95 -4.00
N GLU A 284 5.83 -7.88 -4.14
CA GLU A 284 6.62 -8.05 -5.35
C GLU A 284 5.75 -8.45 -6.55
N LEU A 285 4.82 -9.39 -6.35
CA LEU A 285 3.87 -9.78 -7.40
C LEU A 285 3.06 -8.57 -7.86
N GLY A 286 2.56 -7.77 -6.93
CA GLY A 286 1.83 -6.55 -7.24
C GLY A 286 2.69 -5.52 -7.98
N ALA A 287 3.95 -5.37 -7.61
CA ALA A 287 4.85 -4.39 -8.21
C ALA A 287 5.35 -4.78 -9.61
N THR A 288 5.54 -6.08 -9.90
CA THR A 288 6.27 -6.53 -11.10
C THR A 288 5.40 -7.29 -12.12
N VAL A 289 4.37 -7.99 -11.67
CA VAL A 289 3.50 -8.84 -12.49
C VAL A 289 2.07 -8.31 -12.53
N CYS A 290 1.40 -8.22 -11.38
CA CYS A 290 0.03 -7.74 -11.26
C CYS A 290 -0.01 -6.21 -11.18
N VAL A 291 0.56 -5.53 -12.17
CA VAL A 291 0.83 -4.08 -12.16
C VAL A 291 -0.42 -3.20 -12.10
N PRO A 292 -0.30 -1.95 -11.56
CA PRO A 292 -1.44 -1.03 -11.43
C PRO A 292 -1.81 -0.31 -12.73
N ASN A 293 -0.85 -0.14 -13.64
CA ASN A 293 -1.01 0.60 -14.89
C ASN A 293 -0.76 -0.32 -16.08
N GLY A 294 -1.64 -0.29 -17.06
CA GLY A 294 -1.61 -1.19 -18.21
C GLY A 294 -2.07 -2.61 -17.89
N PRO A 295 -1.99 -3.55 -18.86
CA PRO A 295 -2.38 -4.93 -18.65
C PRO A 295 -1.43 -5.64 -17.70
N PRO A 296 -1.94 -6.44 -16.73
CA PRO A 296 -1.09 -7.28 -15.89
C PRO A 296 -0.48 -8.41 -16.73
N LYS A 297 0.69 -8.89 -16.32
CA LYS A 297 1.45 -9.97 -17.00
C LYS A 297 0.94 -11.34 -16.53
N CYS A 298 -0.31 -11.67 -16.86
CA CYS A 298 -0.99 -12.85 -16.33
C CYS A 298 -0.38 -14.18 -16.77
N GLU A 299 0.24 -14.23 -17.95
CA GLU A 299 0.85 -15.43 -18.53
C GLU A 299 2.02 -15.97 -17.69
N ILE A 300 2.74 -15.07 -17.01
CA ILE A 300 3.86 -15.43 -16.12
C ILE A 300 3.49 -15.37 -14.63
N CYS A 301 2.22 -15.13 -14.32
CA CYS A 301 1.76 -15.02 -12.94
C CYS A 301 1.66 -16.40 -12.28
N PRO A 302 2.26 -16.64 -11.10
CA PRO A 302 2.17 -17.92 -10.41
C PRO A 302 0.75 -18.27 -9.94
N LEU A 303 -0.15 -17.27 -9.96
CA LEU A 303 -1.54 -17.40 -9.50
C LEU A 303 -2.55 -17.53 -10.64
N ASN A 304 -2.13 -17.57 -11.91
CA ASN A 304 -3.03 -17.48 -13.07
C ASN A 304 -4.07 -18.64 -13.10
N GLY A 305 -3.68 -19.85 -12.70
CA GLY A 305 -4.57 -21.01 -12.69
C GLY A 305 -5.76 -20.92 -11.71
N GLN A 306 -5.66 -20.06 -10.68
CA GLN A 306 -6.72 -19.86 -9.67
C GLN A 306 -7.23 -18.41 -9.62
N CYS A 307 -6.68 -17.50 -10.44
CA CYS A 307 -7.08 -16.10 -10.42
C CYS A 307 -8.41 -15.92 -11.16
N ARG A 308 -9.49 -15.68 -10.43
CA ARG A 308 -10.84 -15.55 -10.99
C ARG A 308 -10.94 -14.44 -12.03
N ALA A 309 -10.35 -13.26 -11.77
CA ALA A 309 -10.37 -12.18 -12.75
C ALA A 309 -9.66 -12.54 -14.08
N PHE A 310 -8.63 -13.41 -14.03
CA PHE A 310 -7.94 -13.88 -15.24
C PHE A 310 -8.78 -14.95 -15.97
N LEU A 311 -9.27 -15.94 -15.25
CA LEU A 311 -10.11 -17.03 -15.80
C LEU A 311 -11.40 -16.47 -16.43
N GLU A 312 -11.99 -15.45 -15.80
CA GLU A 312 -13.18 -14.75 -16.32
C GLU A 312 -12.86 -13.67 -17.38
N ARG A 313 -11.58 -13.46 -17.74
CA ARG A 313 -11.13 -12.40 -18.67
C ARG A 313 -11.54 -10.98 -18.26
N LYS A 314 -11.60 -10.72 -16.94
CA LYS A 314 -12.07 -9.45 -16.35
C LYS A 314 -10.98 -8.67 -15.60
N THR A 315 -9.69 -8.98 -15.82
CA THR A 315 -8.57 -8.35 -15.06
C THR A 315 -8.58 -6.82 -15.10
N ALA A 316 -9.05 -6.22 -16.20
CA ALA A 316 -9.16 -4.77 -16.33
C ALA A 316 -10.27 -4.13 -15.48
N ARG A 317 -11.26 -4.92 -15.02
CA ARG A 317 -12.34 -4.43 -14.15
C ARG A 317 -11.90 -4.28 -12.70
N PHE A 318 -10.80 -4.92 -12.31
CA PHE A 318 -10.32 -4.95 -10.94
C PHE A 318 -8.92 -4.35 -10.81
N PRO A 319 -8.60 -3.71 -9.69
CA PRO A 319 -9.47 -3.44 -8.54
C PRO A 319 -10.47 -2.32 -8.83
N VAL A 320 -11.64 -2.39 -8.22
CA VAL A 320 -12.60 -1.27 -8.19
C VAL A 320 -12.07 -0.21 -7.22
N LYS A 321 -12.21 1.07 -7.59
CA LYS A 321 -11.83 2.21 -6.76
C LYS A 321 -13.00 3.18 -6.68
N ALA A 322 -13.21 3.77 -5.52
CA ALA A 322 -14.16 4.86 -5.41
C ALA A 322 -13.69 6.10 -6.17
N ASP A 323 -14.62 6.93 -6.60
CA ASP A 323 -14.33 8.16 -7.30
C ASP A 323 -13.47 9.10 -6.46
N LYS A 324 -12.51 9.73 -7.12
CA LYS A 324 -11.63 10.70 -6.47
C LYS A 324 -12.35 12.04 -6.33
N LYS A 325 -12.31 12.63 -5.13
CA LYS A 325 -12.73 14.02 -4.94
C LYS A 325 -11.86 14.96 -5.76
N ALA A 326 -12.48 15.99 -6.35
CA ALA A 326 -11.76 17.05 -7.05
C ALA A 326 -10.76 17.75 -6.12
N ARG A 327 -9.59 18.11 -6.66
CA ARG A 327 -8.59 18.90 -5.91
C ARG A 327 -9.00 20.37 -5.90
N LYS A 328 -8.69 21.04 -4.78
CA LYS A 328 -8.80 22.49 -4.72
C LYS A 328 -7.65 23.12 -5.52
N GLU A 329 -7.96 24.07 -6.41
CA GLU A 329 -6.95 24.86 -7.11
C GLU A 329 -6.64 26.12 -6.32
N GLN A 330 -5.37 26.50 -6.28
CA GLN A 330 -4.88 27.69 -5.59
C GLN A 330 -3.79 28.34 -6.42
N LYS A 331 -3.97 29.65 -6.72
CA LYS A 331 -2.97 30.46 -7.41
C LYS A 331 -1.99 31.04 -6.41
N ARG A 332 -0.71 31.13 -6.78
CA ARG A 332 0.35 31.71 -5.97
C ARG A 332 1.32 32.51 -6.83
N THR A 333 1.76 33.65 -6.31
CA THR A 333 2.90 34.41 -6.85
C THR A 333 4.13 34.09 -6.03
N VAL A 334 5.19 33.61 -6.67
CA VAL A 334 6.46 33.20 -6.07
C VAL A 334 7.55 34.18 -6.46
N PHE A 335 8.42 34.55 -5.51
CA PHE A 335 9.49 35.51 -5.71
C PHE A 335 10.85 34.85 -5.59
N LEU A 336 11.68 34.96 -6.63
CA LEU A 336 13.09 34.61 -6.62
C LEU A 336 13.89 35.93 -6.42
N LEU A 337 13.98 36.40 -5.17
CA LEU A 337 14.70 37.61 -4.86
C LEU A 337 16.17 37.32 -4.73
N ARG A 338 17.00 37.94 -5.60
CA ARG A 338 18.46 37.77 -5.61
C ARG A 338 19.14 39.07 -5.20
N CYS A 339 20.04 38.99 -4.22
CA CYS A 339 20.97 40.03 -3.88
C CYS A 339 22.40 39.50 -3.99
N GLY A 340 23.16 40.02 -4.95
CA GLY A 340 24.43 39.38 -5.35
C GLY A 340 24.22 37.97 -5.85
N ASN A 341 24.92 37.00 -5.23
CA ASN A 341 24.77 35.56 -5.52
C ASN A 341 23.78 34.85 -4.57
N LYS A 342 23.23 35.55 -3.58
CA LYS A 342 22.32 34.97 -2.59
C LYS A 342 20.86 35.04 -3.03
N LEU A 343 20.07 34.07 -2.55
CA LEU A 343 18.64 33.96 -2.77
C LEU A 343 17.87 34.07 -1.45
N ALA A 344 16.81 34.85 -1.46
CA ALA A 344 15.95 35.01 -0.27
C ALA A 344 15.14 33.73 -0.01
N LEU A 345 15.14 33.29 1.22
CA LEU A 345 14.33 32.19 1.73
C LEU A 345 13.49 32.63 2.92
N GLU A 346 12.35 32.01 3.09
CA GLU A 346 11.45 32.18 4.22
C GLU A 346 11.10 30.84 4.83
N LYS A 347 11.10 30.75 6.17
CA LYS A 347 10.68 29.54 6.86
C LYS A 347 9.16 29.49 6.99
N ARG A 348 8.54 28.40 6.54
CA ARG A 348 7.09 28.23 6.64
C ARG A 348 6.63 28.06 8.08
N PRO A 349 5.37 28.41 8.40
CA PRO A 349 4.79 28.16 9.72
C PRO A 349 4.89 26.68 10.12
N ALA A 350 4.94 26.42 11.43
CA ALA A 350 5.04 25.06 11.99
C ALA A 350 3.79 24.16 11.74
N LYS A 351 2.71 24.73 11.16
CA LYS A 351 1.47 24.01 10.84
C LYS A 351 1.06 24.26 9.39
N GLY A 352 0.34 23.32 8.80
CA GLY A 352 -0.20 23.42 7.45
C GLY A 352 0.65 22.69 6.40
N LEU A 353 0.38 22.98 5.13
CA LEU A 353 1.07 22.36 4.00
C LEU A 353 2.55 22.75 3.99
N LEU A 354 3.45 21.77 3.86
CA LEU A 354 4.91 21.97 3.87
C LEU A 354 5.42 22.66 5.17
N ALA A 355 4.75 22.42 6.30
CA ALA A 355 5.06 23.04 7.57
C ALA A 355 6.54 22.98 7.96
N GLY A 356 7.10 24.09 8.45
CA GLY A 356 8.47 24.20 8.94
C GLY A 356 9.59 24.00 7.92
N LEU A 357 9.26 23.85 6.63
CA LEU A 357 10.25 23.80 5.55
C LEU A 357 10.60 25.21 5.06
N TRP A 358 11.70 25.31 4.37
CA TRP A 358 12.09 26.52 3.68
C TRP A 358 11.31 26.70 2.38
N GLN A 359 11.06 27.93 1.98
CA GLN A 359 10.37 28.27 0.74
C GLN A 359 10.96 29.52 0.12
N LEU A 360 10.73 29.70 -1.18
CA LEU A 360 10.84 31.02 -1.80
C LEU A 360 9.73 31.92 -1.25
N PRO A 361 9.98 33.20 -1.00
CA PRO A 361 8.94 34.16 -0.64
C PRO A 361 7.78 34.08 -1.59
N ASN A 362 6.55 34.05 -1.08
CA ASN A 362 5.37 33.93 -1.94
C ASN A 362 4.11 34.48 -1.28
N VAL A 363 3.15 34.89 -2.09
CA VAL A 363 1.83 35.35 -1.68
C VAL A 363 0.74 34.52 -2.36
N GLU A 364 -0.43 34.44 -1.75
CA GLU A 364 -1.61 33.83 -2.36
C GLU A 364 -2.20 34.81 -3.40
N GLY A 365 -2.62 34.26 -4.55
CA GLY A 365 -3.14 35.03 -5.68
C GLY A 365 -2.15 35.18 -6.82
N GLU A 366 -2.59 35.85 -7.86
CA GLU A 366 -1.84 36.15 -9.08
C GLU A 366 -1.60 37.67 -9.13
N LEU A 367 -0.35 38.08 -9.11
CA LEU A 367 0.05 39.46 -9.21
C LEU A 367 0.52 39.79 -10.62
N SER A 368 0.24 41.06 -11.07
CA SER A 368 0.91 41.57 -12.26
C SER A 368 2.40 41.83 -11.97
N THR A 369 3.20 42.04 -13.02
CA THR A 369 4.62 42.37 -12.88
C THR A 369 4.84 43.61 -12.00
N GLU A 370 4.06 44.67 -12.19
CA GLU A 370 4.15 45.88 -11.41
C GLU A 370 3.78 45.65 -9.94
N GLN A 371 2.77 44.83 -9.68
CA GLN A 371 2.37 44.46 -8.33
C GLN A 371 3.44 43.61 -7.66
N ALA A 372 4.07 42.65 -8.39
CA ALA A 372 5.15 41.83 -7.86
C ALA A 372 6.39 42.65 -7.51
N ILE A 373 6.80 43.61 -8.38
CA ILE A 373 7.90 44.56 -8.07
C ILE A 373 7.57 45.39 -6.83
N ARG A 374 6.35 45.93 -6.76
CA ARG A 374 5.90 46.70 -5.59
C ARG A 374 5.92 45.87 -4.32
N GLN A 375 5.44 44.63 -4.37
CA GLN A 375 5.46 43.72 -3.22
C GLN A 375 6.88 43.45 -2.71
N ALA A 376 7.86 43.29 -3.60
CA ALA A 376 9.26 43.11 -3.22
C ALA A 376 9.85 44.38 -2.62
N ALA A 377 9.46 45.55 -3.15
CA ALA A 377 9.84 46.85 -2.57
C ALA A 377 9.22 47.06 -1.17
N ASP A 378 7.94 46.71 -0.98
CA ASP A 378 7.25 46.79 0.31
C ASP A 378 7.90 45.86 1.36
N TRP A 379 8.56 44.81 0.92
CA TRP A 379 9.39 43.93 1.77
C TRP A 379 10.78 44.50 2.05
N GLY A 380 11.15 45.65 1.50
CA GLY A 380 12.43 46.32 1.74
C GLY A 380 13.60 45.83 0.90
N CYS A 381 13.36 45.05 -0.17
CA CYS A 381 14.43 44.42 -0.96
C CYS A 381 15.00 45.29 -2.07
N GLU A 382 14.46 46.50 -2.35
CA GLU A 382 14.91 47.44 -3.39
C GLU A 382 15.06 46.73 -4.78
N PRO A 383 13.97 46.18 -5.38
CA PRO A 383 14.06 45.53 -6.66
C PRO A 383 14.35 46.51 -7.78
N HIS A 384 15.32 46.21 -8.66
CA HIS A 384 15.72 47.14 -9.76
C HIS A 384 15.77 46.47 -11.14
N ASP A 385 15.69 45.11 -11.21
CA ASP A 385 15.68 44.40 -12.48
C ASP A 385 14.81 43.14 -12.39
N LEU A 386 13.97 42.91 -13.40
CA LEU A 386 13.20 41.69 -13.58
C LEU A 386 13.93 40.81 -14.59
N ARG A 387 14.56 39.71 -14.11
CA ARG A 387 15.31 38.79 -14.96
C ARG A 387 14.44 37.86 -15.75
N THR A 388 13.53 37.16 -15.03
CA THR A 388 12.65 36.17 -15.67
C THR A 388 11.29 36.11 -14.99
N GLN A 389 10.31 35.64 -15.78
CA GLN A 389 8.97 35.29 -15.32
C GLN A 389 8.65 33.88 -15.78
N ARG A 390 8.25 32.99 -14.85
CA ARG A 390 8.04 31.56 -15.15
C ARG A 390 6.76 31.06 -14.54
N ARG A 391 5.99 30.26 -15.29
CA ARG A 391 4.81 29.57 -14.77
C ARG A 391 5.14 28.12 -14.46
N LYS A 392 4.79 27.66 -13.27
CA LYS A 392 4.97 26.28 -12.83
C LYS A 392 3.68 25.81 -12.16
N LYS A 393 3.46 24.50 -12.20
CA LYS A 393 2.31 23.84 -11.54
C LYS A 393 2.83 22.74 -10.62
N HIS A 394 2.29 22.69 -9.40
CA HIS A 394 2.62 21.61 -8.47
C HIS A 394 1.35 20.96 -7.91
N ILE A 395 1.31 19.63 -7.92
CA ILE A 395 0.13 18.85 -7.54
C ILE A 395 0.40 18.15 -6.21
N PHE A 396 -0.32 18.56 -5.17
CA PHE A 396 -0.38 17.86 -3.89
C PHE A 396 -1.57 16.90 -3.85
N THR A 397 -1.73 16.16 -2.76
CA THR A 397 -2.83 15.19 -2.60
C THR A 397 -4.21 15.81 -2.73
N HIS A 398 -4.43 16.98 -2.10
CA HIS A 398 -5.75 17.64 -2.01
C HIS A 398 -5.80 19.02 -2.66
N ILE A 399 -4.65 19.57 -3.05
CA ILE A 399 -4.51 20.91 -3.59
C ILE A 399 -3.61 20.87 -4.83
N THR A 400 -3.91 21.72 -5.81
CA THR A 400 -3.04 22.02 -6.94
C THR A 400 -2.63 23.48 -6.82
N TRP A 401 -1.32 23.76 -6.82
CA TRP A 401 -0.82 25.13 -6.94
C TRP A 401 -0.52 25.43 -8.40
N GLU A 402 -1.10 26.53 -8.88
CA GLU A 402 -0.72 27.21 -10.11
C GLU A 402 0.11 28.42 -9.70
N MET A 403 1.37 28.45 -10.10
CA MET A 403 2.35 29.39 -9.57
C MET A 403 2.96 30.21 -10.69
N GLU A 404 3.04 31.52 -10.46
CA GLU A 404 3.80 32.44 -11.30
C GLU A 404 4.99 32.97 -10.50
N GLY A 405 6.19 32.71 -11.01
CA GLY A 405 7.45 33.09 -10.36
C GLY A 405 8.07 34.29 -11.04
N PHE A 406 8.48 35.29 -10.25
CA PHE A 406 9.22 36.49 -10.69
C PHE A 406 10.62 36.44 -10.11
N GLU A 407 11.63 36.45 -10.98
CA GLU A 407 13.02 36.54 -10.58
C GLU A 407 13.47 37.99 -10.64
N LEU A 408 13.70 38.55 -9.45
CA LEU A 408 14.04 39.98 -9.27
C LEU A 408 15.45 40.13 -8.71
N THR A 409 16.25 41.03 -9.32
CA THR A 409 17.51 41.49 -8.71
C THR A 409 17.21 42.58 -7.72
N CYS A 410 17.77 42.45 -6.52
CA CYS A 410 17.54 43.37 -5.39
C CYS A 410 18.82 44.04 -4.97
N GLY A 411 18.73 45.33 -4.60
CA GLY A 411 19.86 46.12 -4.11
C GLY A 411 20.17 45.90 -2.61
N ARG A 412 19.23 45.29 -1.87
CA ARG A 412 19.33 45.15 -0.44
C ARG A 412 18.84 43.77 0.06
N GLU A 413 19.60 43.23 1.03
CA GLU A 413 19.18 42.07 1.83
C GLU A 413 18.30 42.56 2.99
N ASP A 414 16.99 42.26 2.95
CA ASP A 414 16.11 42.60 4.07
C ASP A 414 16.15 41.51 5.13
N PRO A 415 16.20 41.85 6.45
CA PRO A 415 16.30 40.87 7.54
C PRO A 415 15.04 40.00 7.73
N ARG A 416 13.96 40.28 7.03
CA ARG A 416 12.76 39.42 6.96
C ARG A 416 13.09 38.03 6.41
N PHE A 417 14.08 37.96 5.51
CA PHE A 417 14.45 36.75 4.80
C PHE A 417 15.83 36.24 5.25
N VAL A 418 16.02 34.95 5.13
CA VAL A 418 17.35 34.38 5.16
C VAL A 418 17.90 34.38 3.73
N TRP A 419 19.07 35.00 3.57
CA TRP A 419 19.74 35.15 2.28
C TRP A 419 20.80 34.04 2.14
N ALA A 420 20.45 32.99 1.40
CA ALA A 420 21.25 31.80 1.24
C ALA A 420 22.15 31.87 0.01
N ALA A 421 23.43 31.60 0.19
CA ALA A 421 24.36 31.35 -0.91
C ALA A 421 24.03 30.01 -1.63
N PRO A 422 24.47 29.81 -2.90
CA PRO A 422 24.18 28.58 -3.63
C PRO A 422 24.62 27.32 -2.87
N GLU A 423 25.76 27.32 -2.22
CA GLU A 423 26.30 26.20 -1.45
C GLU A 423 25.39 25.86 -0.26
N GLN A 424 24.84 26.88 0.41
CA GLN A 424 23.92 26.70 1.53
C GLN A 424 22.57 26.15 1.06
N LEU A 425 22.07 26.58 -0.11
CA LEU A 425 20.87 26.01 -0.72
C LEU A 425 21.00 24.53 -0.98
N GLU A 426 22.20 24.08 -1.37
CA GLU A 426 22.46 22.67 -1.64
C GLU A 426 22.69 21.85 -0.36
N GLN A 427 23.26 22.43 0.69
CA GLN A 427 23.72 21.68 1.87
C GLN A 427 22.83 21.85 3.11
N GLU A 428 22.23 23.03 3.31
CA GLU A 428 21.59 23.39 4.58
C GLU A 428 20.05 23.48 4.48
N TYR A 429 19.52 24.12 3.45
CA TYR A 429 18.10 24.45 3.38
C TYR A 429 17.29 23.43 2.60
N ALA A 430 16.37 22.73 3.26
CA ALA A 430 15.43 21.79 2.60
C ALA A 430 14.34 22.57 1.86
N LEU A 431 14.45 22.64 0.53
CA LEU A 431 13.49 23.33 -0.33
C LEU A 431 12.57 22.33 -1.05
N PRO A 432 11.24 22.34 -0.75
CA PRO A 432 10.31 21.43 -1.42
C PRO A 432 10.33 21.56 -2.93
N THR A 433 10.06 20.46 -3.63
CA THR A 433 10.01 20.41 -5.11
C THR A 433 9.08 21.48 -5.71
N ALA A 434 8.01 21.85 -4.99
CA ALA A 434 7.12 22.94 -5.41
C ALA A 434 7.85 24.26 -5.65
N PHE A 435 8.92 24.54 -4.90
CA PHE A 435 9.73 25.75 -5.06
C PHE A 435 11.05 25.48 -5.79
N ARG A 436 11.66 24.30 -5.56
CA ARG A 436 12.93 23.94 -6.20
C ARG A 436 12.85 23.95 -7.73
N GLN A 437 11.71 23.56 -8.31
CA GLN A 437 11.46 23.63 -9.76
C GLN A 437 11.61 25.03 -10.39
N PHE A 438 11.66 26.11 -9.61
CA PHE A 438 11.94 27.45 -10.09
C PHE A 438 13.43 27.76 -10.21
N LEU A 439 14.29 26.94 -9.56
CA LEU A 439 15.74 27.05 -9.61
C LEU A 439 16.36 26.19 -10.71
N GLU A 440 15.58 25.25 -11.24
CA GLU A 440 15.96 24.40 -12.37
C GLU A 440 15.59 25.12 -13.67
N GLU A 441 16.51 25.13 -14.67
CA GLU A 441 16.32 25.77 -15.98
C GLU A 441 15.18 25.17 -16.81
#